data_b8901b7f9f17693cb3da059a28a53b33
#
_entry.id   b8901b7f9f17693cb3da059a28a53b33
#
_cell.length_a   1.000
_cell.length_b   1.000
_cell.length_c   1.000
_cell.angle_alpha   90.00
_cell.angle_beta   90.00
_cell.angle_gamma   90.00
#
_symmetry.space_group_name_H-M   'P 1'
#
loop_
_entity.id
_entity.type
_entity.pdbx_description
1 polymer ?
#
loop_
_entity_poly.entity_id
_entity_poly.type
_entity_poly.pdbx_seq_one_letter_code
_entity_poly.pdbx_strand_id
1 'polypeptide(L)'
;IKSDADTYVRLERQVKDYNLFFDYNYVVVGSTHAKHVNEHIPDSWGIISAELIDGNMDFYVLREPTRNKRQRIKRKLSLLWRPELAHIQERNELPKYKQKSKDFVVNKLIEKLPREQLALEISTELFERDYTLIADIIANYKKENQKPVKKRRSRKTKKITRKHV
;
A
#
# COMPACT_ATOMS: atom_id res chain seq x y z
N ILE A 1 -4.31 5.60 -10.49
CA ILE A 1 -4.38 5.98 -11.91
C ILE A 1 -5.57 5.28 -12.54
N LYS A 2 -6.30 5.98 -13.39
CA LYS A 2 -7.44 5.49 -14.19
C LYS A 2 -7.23 5.89 -15.64
N SER A 3 -6.94 4.92 -16.50
CA SER A 3 -6.88 5.14 -17.94
C SER A 3 -8.29 5.24 -18.53
N ASP A 4 -8.40 5.73 -19.75
CA ASP A 4 -9.70 5.88 -20.44
C ASP A 4 -10.45 4.54 -20.62
N ALA A 5 -9.74 3.41 -20.60
CA ALA A 5 -10.31 2.06 -20.67
C ALA A 5 -10.77 1.51 -19.30
N ASP A 6 -10.45 2.17 -18.20
CA ASP A 6 -10.79 1.72 -16.85
C ASP A 6 -12.24 2.07 -16.46
N THR A 7 -12.75 1.39 -15.43
CA THR A 7 -14.05 1.68 -14.81
C THR A 7 -13.90 2.15 -13.37
N TYR A 8 -14.94 2.79 -12.80
CA TYR A 8 -14.93 3.27 -11.40
C TYR A 8 -15.26 2.18 -10.36
N VAL A 9 -15.58 0.95 -10.78
CA VAL A 9 -16.03 -0.14 -9.87
C VAL A 9 -15.14 -0.36 -8.65
N ARG A 10 -13.81 -0.25 -8.80
CA ARG A 10 -12.86 -0.41 -7.69
C ARG A 10 -12.50 0.90 -6.99
N LEU A 11 -12.85 2.05 -7.57
CA LEU A 11 -12.40 3.35 -7.07
C LEU A 11 -12.97 3.67 -5.69
N GLU A 12 -14.24 3.37 -5.45
CA GLU A 12 -14.89 3.62 -4.16
C GLU A 12 -14.15 2.91 -3.00
N ARG A 13 -13.77 1.64 -3.20
CA ARG A 13 -12.99 0.89 -2.20
C ARG A 13 -11.60 1.49 -2.01
N GLN A 14 -10.89 1.82 -3.10
CA GLN A 14 -9.58 2.46 -3.05
C GLN A 14 -9.63 3.80 -2.32
N VAL A 15 -10.66 4.61 -2.55
CA VAL A 15 -10.88 5.88 -1.83
C VAL A 15 -11.04 5.65 -0.33
N LYS A 16 -11.85 4.67 0.07
CA LYS A 16 -12.02 4.32 1.50
C LYS A 16 -10.70 3.91 2.14
N ASP A 17 -9.95 3.04 1.47
CA ASP A 17 -8.67 2.54 1.97
C ASP A 17 -7.64 3.67 2.07
N TYR A 18 -7.42 4.45 1.01
CA TYR A 18 -6.41 5.51 1.00
C TYR A 18 -6.70 6.64 1.99
N ASN A 19 -7.98 6.96 2.23
CA ASN A 19 -8.37 7.94 3.23
C ASN A 19 -7.97 7.55 4.67
N LEU A 20 -7.71 6.27 4.94
CA LEU A 20 -7.23 5.84 6.26
C LEU A 20 -5.72 6.05 6.45
N PHE A 21 -4.94 6.08 5.36
CA PHE A 21 -3.49 6.05 5.41
C PHE A 21 -2.82 7.39 5.09
N PHE A 22 -3.33 8.15 4.11
CA PHE A 22 -2.61 9.28 3.53
C PHE A 22 -3.23 10.62 3.87
N ASP A 23 -2.36 11.63 4.08
CA ASP A 23 -2.77 13.00 4.40
C ASP A 23 -3.30 13.75 3.19
N TYR A 24 -2.77 13.45 1.99
CA TYR A 24 -3.17 14.02 0.71
C TYR A 24 -3.30 12.90 -0.30
N ASN A 25 -4.33 12.94 -1.13
CA ASN A 25 -4.59 11.94 -2.14
C ASN A 25 -4.87 12.60 -3.48
N TYR A 26 -4.32 12.04 -4.53
CA TYR A 26 -4.65 12.41 -5.91
C TYR A 26 -5.25 11.20 -6.64
N VAL A 27 -6.16 11.49 -7.56
CA VAL A 27 -6.51 10.56 -8.63
C VAL A 27 -5.91 11.09 -9.92
N VAL A 28 -5.25 10.22 -10.67
CA VAL A 28 -4.79 10.51 -12.04
C VAL A 28 -5.74 9.81 -12.99
N VAL A 29 -6.29 10.54 -13.94
CA VAL A 29 -7.31 10.06 -14.90
C VAL A 29 -6.96 10.44 -16.32
N GLY A 30 -7.38 9.63 -17.28
CA GLY A 30 -7.42 10.07 -18.69
C GLY A 30 -8.46 11.16 -18.92
N SER A 31 -8.38 11.83 -20.05
CA SER A 31 -9.23 12.99 -20.39
C SER A 31 -10.72 12.67 -20.40
N THR A 32 -11.11 11.44 -20.78
CA THR A 32 -12.53 11.02 -20.79
C THR A 32 -13.13 10.92 -19.39
N HIS A 33 -12.32 10.57 -18.38
CA HIS A 33 -12.75 10.47 -16.99
C HIS A 33 -12.68 11.81 -16.24
N ALA A 34 -11.95 12.79 -16.74
CA ALA A 34 -11.68 14.04 -16.04
C ALA A 34 -12.97 14.81 -15.66
N LYS A 35 -14.04 14.70 -16.46
CA LYS A 35 -15.31 15.40 -16.24
C LYS A 35 -16.16 14.77 -15.11
N HIS A 36 -16.04 13.46 -14.91
CA HIS A 36 -16.96 12.70 -14.02
C HIS A 36 -16.28 12.12 -12.78
N VAL A 37 -14.95 12.13 -12.69
CA VAL A 37 -14.23 11.54 -11.56
C VAL A 37 -14.58 12.20 -10.22
N ASN A 38 -14.94 13.47 -10.21
CA ASN A 38 -15.36 14.19 -9.00
C ASN A 38 -16.61 13.59 -8.34
N GLU A 39 -17.47 12.90 -9.09
CA GLU A 39 -18.65 12.20 -8.56
C GLU A 39 -18.28 10.95 -7.73
N HIS A 40 -17.07 10.43 -7.90
CA HIS A 40 -16.59 9.18 -7.32
C HIS A 40 -15.52 9.35 -6.23
N ILE A 41 -15.09 10.58 -5.96
CA ILE A 41 -14.03 10.89 -4.98
C ILE A 41 -14.45 12.03 -4.07
N PRO A 42 -13.94 12.10 -2.83
CA PRO A 42 -14.18 13.22 -1.93
C PRO A 42 -13.57 14.54 -2.46
N ASP A 43 -14.14 15.67 -2.04
CA ASP A 43 -13.62 17.00 -2.41
C ASP A 43 -12.19 17.24 -1.93
N SER A 44 -11.74 16.52 -0.90
CA SER A 44 -10.37 16.61 -0.39
C SER A 44 -9.33 15.96 -1.30
N TRP A 45 -9.73 15.18 -2.31
CA TRP A 45 -8.80 14.59 -3.27
C TRP A 45 -8.45 15.56 -4.39
N GLY A 46 -7.18 15.59 -4.77
CA GLY A 46 -6.72 16.25 -5.99
C GLY A 46 -7.06 15.44 -7.24
N ILE A 47 -7.17 16.11 -8.37
CA ILE A 47 -7.42 15.51 -9.68
C ILE A 47 -6.32 15.95 -10.64
N ILE A 48 -5.67 14.99 -11.27
CA ILE A 48 -4.71 15.20 -12.34
C ILE A 48 -5.27 14.53 -13.60
N SER A 49 -5.41 15.28 -14.69
CA SER A 49 -5.66 14.71 -16.01
C SER A 49 -4.33 14.37 -16.67
N ALA A 50 -4.27 13.20 -17.30
CA ALA A 50 -3.11 12.75 -18.06
C ALA A 50 -3.52 12.51 -19.49
N GLU A 51 -2.82 13.11 -20.43
CA GLU A 51 -3.08 13.02 -21.87
C GLU A 51 -1.80 12.61 -22.61
N LEU A 52 -1.96 11.83 -23.68
CA LEU A 52 -0.87 11.49 -24.57
C LEU A 52 -0.89 12.44 -25.78
N ILE A 53 0.09 13.35 -25.87
CA ILE A 53 0.23 14.33 -26.94
C ILE A 53 1.56 14.07 -27.64
N ASP A 54 1.53 13.81 -28.94
CA ASP A 54 2.72 13.55 -29.76
C ASP A 54 3.69 12.49 -29.18
N GLY A 55 3.13 11.47 -28.53
CA GLY A 55 3.90 10.39 -27.90
C GLY A 55 4.45 10.71 -26.50
N ASN A 56 4.21 11.91 -25.98
CA ASN A 56 4.60 12.33 -24.63
C ASN A 56 3.38 12.40 -23.70
N MET A 57 3.59 12.07 -22.43
CA MET A 57 2.55 12.20 -21.41
C MET A 57 2.56 13.61 -20.83
N ASP A 58 1.46 14.32 -21.02
CA ASP A 58 1.20 15.60 -20.37
C ASP A 58 0.28 15.43 -19.16
N PHE A 59 0.51 16.24 -18.11
CA PHE A 59 -0.23 16.20 -16.86
C PHE A 59 -0.79 17.58 -16.50
N TYR A 60 -2.07 17.64 -16.26
CA TYR A 60 -2.79 18.87 -15.89
C TYR A 60 -3.44 18.71 -14.52
N VAL A 61 -3.06 19.55 -13.55
CA VAL A 61 -3.71 19.56 -12.22
C VAL A 61 -5.03 20.29 -12.35
N LEU A 62 -6.14 19.55 -12.31
CA LEU A 62 -7.50 20.10 -12.39
C LEU A 62 -8.03 20.54 -11.03
N ARG A 63 -7.58 19.89 -9.95
CA ARG A 63 -7.93 20.21 -8.57
C ARG A 63 -6.78 19.85 -7.63
N GLU A 64 -6.36 20.81 -6.81
CA GLU A 64 -5.41 20.55 -5.75
C GLU A 64 -6.08 19.79 -4.58
N PRO A 65 -5.35 18.90 -3.90
CA PRO A 65 -5.90 18.20 -2.75
C PRO A 65 -5.90 19.09 -1.51
N THR A 66 -6.85 18.83 -0.63
CA THR A 66 -6.82 19.39 0.72
C THR A 66 -6.51 18.32 1.76
N ARG A 67 -6.09 18.74 2.96
CA ARG A 67 -5.70 17.80 4.01
C ARG A 67 -6.85 16.86 4.39
N ASN A 68 -6.58 15.57 4.31
CA ASN A 68 -7.53 14.52 4.65
C ASN A 68 -7.72 14.39 6.18
N LYS A 69 -8.88 14.77 6.68
CA LYS A 69 -9.25 14.68 8.11
C LYS A 69 -9.54 13.24 8.58
N ARG A 70 -9.73 12.29 7.66
CA ARG A 70 -10.04 10.89 7.98
C ARG A 70 -8.81 10.01 8.22
N GLN A 71 -7.61 10.52 7.93
CA GLN A 71 -6.35 9.79 8.12
C GLN A 71 -6.16 9.39 9.60
N ARG A 72 -5.75 8.14 9.83
CA ARG A 72 -5.51 7.55 11.15
C ARG A 72 -4.02 7.27 11.35
N ILE A 73 -3.39 7.93 12.31
CA ILE A 73 -1.94 7.77 12.58
C ILE A 73 -1.55 6.30 12.86
N LYS A 74 -2.40 5.55 13.53
CA LYS A 74 -2.19 4.11 13.75
C LYS A 74 -2.15 3.32 12.45
N ARG A 75 -2.99 3.66 11.46
CA ARG A 75 -2.98 3.08 10.12
C ARG A 75 -1.72 3.44 9.36
N LYS A 76 -1.30 4.70 9.45
CA LYS A 76 -0.06 5.17 8.84
C LYS A 76 1.16 4.42 9.41
N LEU A 77 1.26 4.27 10.74
CA LEU A 77 2.29 3.47 11.40
C LEU A 77 2.27 2.00 10.99
N SER A 78 1.12 1.44 10.61
CA SER A 78 1.03 0.05 10.17
C SER A 78 1.74 -0.22 8.83
N LEU A 79 2.02 0.82 8.03
CA LEU A 79 2.81 0.73 6.81
C LEU A 79 4.29 0.44 7.08
N LEU A 80 4.78 0.82 8.26
CA LEU A 80 6.17 0.62 8.65
C LEU A 80 6.43 -0.84 9.04
N TRP A 81 7.65 -1.28 8.81
CA TRP A 81 8.13 -2.58 9.26
C TRP A 81 8.72 -2.51 10.65
N ARG A 82 8.97 -3.67 11.24
CA ARG A 82 9.51 -3.75 12.62
C ARG A 82 10.86 -3.04 12.80
N PRO A 83 11.83 -3.15 11.86
CA PRO A 83 13.08 -2.40 11.94
C PRO A 83 12.85 -0.88 11.90
N GLU A 84 11.99 -0.38 11.01
CA GLU A 84 11.67 1.04 10.89
C GLU A 84 11.04 1.61 12.18
N LEU A 85 10.15 0.84 12.82
CA LEU A 85 9.64 1.21 14.14
C LEU A 85 10.76 1.24 15.21
N ALA A 86 11.77 0.38 15.09
CA ALA A 86 12.92 0.40 16.00
C ALA A 86 13.81 1.62 15.78
N HIS A 87 13.99 2.09 14.53
CA HIS A 87 14.69 3.34 14.23
C HIS A 87 13.97 4.54 14.87
N ILE A 88 12.64 4.60 14.78
CA ILE A 88 11.87 5.67 15.44
C ILE A 88 12.07 5.62 16.96
N GLN A 89 12.05 4.42 17.57
CA GLN A 89 12.32 4.27 19.00
C GLN A 89 13.72 4.80 19.35
N GLU A 90 14.73 4.46 18.57
CA GLU A 90 16.11 4.86 18.80
C GLU A 90 16.33 6.38 18.67
N ARG A 91 15.82 7.00 17.61
CA ARG A 91 15.91 8.46 17.42
C ARG A 91 15.19 9.26 18.51
N ASN A 92 14.19 8.70 19.12
CA ASN A 92 13.39 9.33 20.18
C ASN A 92 13.73 8.82 21.58
N GLU A 93 14.87 8.13 21.76
CA GLU A 93 15.36 7.62 23.04
C GLU A 93 14.34 6.75 23.80
N LEU A 94 13.47 6.05 23.07
CA LEU A 94 12.45 5.18 23.64
C LEU A 94 12.97 3.77 23.88
N PRO A 95 12.43 3.03 24.88
CA PRO A 95 12.84 1.66 25.16
C PRO A 95 12.66 0.72 23.97
N LYS A 96 13.63 -0.18 23.74
CA LYS A 96 13.58 -1.21 22.68
C LYS A 96 12.69 -2.37 23.12
N TYR A 97 11.48 -2.47 22.60
CA TYR A 97 10.52 -3.54 22.92
C TYR A 97 10.74 -4.79 22.04
N LYS A 98 11.92 -5.44 22.17
CA LYS A 98 12.38 -6.53 21.29
C LYS A 98 11.41 -7.72 21.18
N GLN A 99 10.80 -8.13 22.31
CA GLN A 99 9.93 -9.31 22.38
C GLN A 99 8.42 -8.98 22.29
N LYS A 100 8.06 -7.71 22.05
CA LYS A 100 6.67 -7.28 21.97
C LYS A 100 6.16 -7.30 20.53
N SER A 101 4.85 -7.48 20.36
CA SER A 101 4.20 -7.43 19.06
C SER A 101 4.37 -6.07 18.38
N LYS A 102 4.22 -6.03 17.05
CA LYS A 102 4.22 -4.79 16.28
C LYS A 102 3.16 -3.80 16.80
N ASP A 103 1.95 -4.30 17.06
CA ASP A 103 0.85 -3.46 17.55
C ASP A 103 1.13 -2.84 18.92
N PHE A 104 1.78 -3.59 19.81
CA PHE A 104 2.23 -3.05 21.10
C PHE A 104 3.18 -1.86 20.91
N VAL A 105 4.17 -1.99 20.03
CA VAL A 105 5.13 -0.90 19.75
C VAL A 105 4.46 0.30 19.13
N VAL A 106 3.58 0.07 18.15
CA VAL A 106 2.78 1.14 17.52
C VAL A 106 1.98 1.91 18.59
N ASN A 107 1.30 1.22 19.50
CA ASN A 107 0.53 1.86 20.56
C ASN A 107 1.44 2.67 21.51
N LYS A 108 2.64 2.15 21.83
CA LYS A 108 3.61 2.89 22.66
C LYS A 108 4.17 4.13 21.97
N LEU A 109 4.41 4.07 20.67
CA LEU A 109 4.82 5.25 19.90
C LEU A 109 3.73 6.33 19.92
N ILE A 110 2.46 5.95 19.73
CA ILE A 110 1.32 6.89 19.78
C ILE A 110 1.15 7.49 21.19
N GLU A 111 1.41 6.72 22.24
CA GLU A 111 1.33 7.18 23.63
C GLU A 111 2.44 8.18 23.98
N LYS A 112 3.65 7.98 23.44
CA LYS A 112 4.85 8.71 23.87
C LYS A 112 5.21 9.91 22.99
N LEU A 113 4.80 9.91 21.72
CA LEU A 113 5.20 10.94 20.76
C LEU A 113 4.01 11.76 20.26
N PRO A 114 4.18 13.09 20.11
CA PRO A 114 3.18 13.95 19.48
C PRO A 114 2.86 13.49 18.05
N ARG A 115 1.63 13.73 17.61
CA ARG A 115 1.14 13.32 16.29
C ARG A 115 1.97 13.88 15.14
N GLU A 116 2.36 15.14 15.24
CA GLU A 116 3.17 15.86 14.25
C GLU A 116 4.54 15.22 14.11
N GLN A 117 5.19 14.91 15.23
CA GLN A 117 6.47 14.23 15.27
C GLN A 117 6.37 12.82 14.66
N LEU A 118 5.35 12.05 15.03
CA LEU A 118 5.10 10.73 14.43
C LEU A 118 4.88 10.82 12.91
N ALA A 119 4.16 11.84 12.44
CA ALA A 119 3.95 12.01 11.01
C ALA A 119 5.25 12.26 10.26
N LEU A 120 6.17 13.05 10.83
CA LEU A 120 7.50 13.30 10.28
C LEU A 120 8.34 12.01 10.28
N GLU A 121 8.43 11.32 11.42
CA GLU A 121 9.17 10.06 11.57
C GLU A 121 8.73 9.00 10.55
N ILE A 122 7.41 8.82 10.39
CA ILE A 122 6.86 7.88 9.41
C ILE A 122 7.25 8.28 7.99
N SER A 123 7.18 9.56 7.67
CA SER A 123 7.53 10.06 6.33
C SER A 123 9.02 9.84 6.04
N THR A 124 9.89 10.08 7.01
CA THR A 124 11.34 9.82 6.91
C THR A 124 11.60 8.33 6.62
N GLU A 125 11.05 7.41 7.42
CA GLU A 125 11.24 5.97 7.20
C GLU A 125 10.75 5.51 5.82
N LEU A 126 9.58 6.00 5.38
CA LEU A 126 9.01 5.63 4.08
C LEU A 126 9.83 6.21 2.91
N PHE A 127 10.37 7.41 3.07
CA PHE A 127 11.18 8.08 2.05
C PHE A 127 12.57 7.45 1.91
N GLU A 128 13.19 7.07 3.02
CA GLU A 128 14.51 6.44 3.06
C GLU A 128 14.48 4.94 2.73
N ARG A 129 13.29 4.36 2.56
CA ARG A 129 13.14 2.93 2.32
C ARG A 129 13.78 2.50 1.01
N ASP A 130 14.84 1.71 1.09
CA ASP A 130 15.45 1.05 -0.06
C ASP A 130 14.66 -0.20 -0.47
N TYR A 131 13.78 -0.04 -1.44
CA TYR A 131 12.98 -1.14 -1.97
C TYR A 131 13.81 -2.21 -2.71
N THR A 132 14.96 -1.85 -3.26
CA THR A 132 15.85 -2.79 -3.97
C THR A 132 16.49 -3.75 -2.97
N LEU A 133 17.09 -3.21 -1.92
CA LEU A 133 17.66 -4.00 -0.82
C LEU A 133 16.60 -4.91 -0.17
N ILE A 134 15.40 -4.40 0.01
CA ILE A 134 14.28 -5.15 0.58
C ILE A 134 13.84 -6.29 -0.33
N ALA A 135 13.77 -6.06 -1.63
CA ALA A 135 13.44 -7.10 -2.61
C ALA A 135 14.46 -8.24 -2.57
N ASP A 136 15.74 -7.94 -2.47
CA ASP A 136 16.82 -8.92 -2.35
C ASP A 136 16.74 -9.71 -1.05
N ILE A 137 16.48 -9.08 0.07
CA ILE A 137 16.27 -9.74 1.37
C ILE A 137 15.08 -10.71 1.30
N ILE A 138 13.96 -10.28 0.73
CA ILE A 138 12.77 -11.13 0.55
C ILE A 138 13.06 -12.29 -0.39
N ALA A 139 13.78 -12.04 -1.50
CA ALA A 139 14.14 -13.08 -2.47
C ALA A 139 15.05 -14.14 -1.83
N ASN A 140 16.05 -13.73 -1.06
CA ASN A 140 16.95 -14.63 -0.34
C ASN A 140 16.20 -15.43 0.73
N TYR A 141 15.36 -14.79 1.55
CA TYR A 141 14.52 -15.47 2.52
C TYR A 141 13.61 -16.53 1.89
N LYS A 142 13.00 -16.22 0.74
CA LYS A 142 12.17 -17.17 0.00
C LYS A 142 12.99 -18.36 -0.51
N LYS A 143 14.22 -18.14 -1.01
CA LYS A 143 15.12 -19.22 -1.46
C LYS A 143 15.48 -20.15 -0.31
N GLU A 144 15.85 -19.60 0.84
CA GLU A 144 16.26 -20.36 2.03
C GLU A 144 15.10 -21.14 2.66
N ASN A 145 13.89 -20.61 2.59
CA ASN A 145 12.70 -21.20 3.21
C ASN A 145 11.76 -21.91 2.20
N GLN A 146 12.20 -22.19 0.97
CA GLN A 146 11.42 -22.98 0.03
C GLN A 146 11.25 -24.42 0.56
N LYS A 147 10.04 -24.71 1.09
CA LYS A 147 9.66 -26.10 1.37
C LYS A 147 9.66 -26.90 0.07
N PRO A 148 10.26 -28.10 0.03
CA PRO A 148 10.24 -28.91 -1.17
C PRO A 148 8.81 -29.12 -1.65
N VAL A 149 8.55 -28.77 -2.91
CA VAL A 149 7.24 -28.93 -3.53
C VAL A 149 6.87 -30.41 -3.49
N LYS A 150 5.92 -30.80 -2.66
CA LYS A 150 5.39 -32.17 -2.64
C LYS A 150 4.79 -32.44 -4.03
N LYS A 151 5.46 -33.26 -4.86
CA LYS A 151 4.94 -33.73 -6.14
C LYS A 151 3.54 -34.32 -5.88
N ARG A 152 2.50 -33.72 -6.46
CA ARG A 152 1.15 -34.28 -6.44
C ARG A 152 1.23 -35.67 -7.06
N ARG A 153 0.95 -36.73 -6.27
CA ARG A 153 0.78 -38.06 -6.77
C ARG A 153 -0.39 -38.03 -7.76
N SER A 154 -0.11 -38.29 -9.03
CA SER A 154 -1.15 -38.47 -10.05
C SER A 154 -2.07 -39.62 -9.63
N ARG A 155 -3.36 -39.35 -9.47
CA ARG A 155 -4.35 -40.41 -9.27
C ARG A 155 -4.33 -41.30 -10.52
N LYS A 156 -3.88 -42.53 -10.34
CA LYS A 156 -4.03 -43.58 -11.39
C LYS A 156 -5.54 -43.79 -11.57
N THR A 157 -6.06 -43.39 -12.73
CA THR A 157 -7.41 -43.72 -13.17
C THR A 157 -7.50 -45.25 -13.33
N LYS A 158 -8.28 -45.92 -12.50
CA LYS A 158 -8.65 -47.34 -12.69
C LYS A 158 -9.47 -47.45 -13.99
N LYS A 159 -8.91 -48.11 -14.99
CA LYS A 159 -9.65 -48.55 -16.19
C LYS A 159 -10.75 -49.53 -15.72
N ILE A 160 -12.01 -49.15 -15.85
CA ILE A 160 -13.15 -50.07 -15.68
C ILE A 160 -13.31 -50.83 -16.98
N THR A 161 -12.90 -52.08 -16.98
CA THR A 161 -13.21 -53.03 -18.06
C THR A 161 -14.66 -53.45 -17.95
N ARG A 162 -15.51 -52.97 -18.84
CA ARG A 162 -16.86 -53.50 -19.03
C ARG A 162 -16.73 -54.87 -19.71
N LYS A 163 -17.13 -55.95 -19.00
CA LYS A 163 -17.40 -57.28 -19.63
C LYS A 163 -18.79 -57.17 -20.27
N HIS A 164 -18.83 -57.38 -21.58
CA HIS A 164 -20.10 -57.70 -22.26
C HIS A 164 -20.45 -59.16 -21.99
N VAL A 165 -21.71 -59.39 -21.56
CA VAL A 165 -22.43 -60.68 -21.67
C VAL A 165 -23.44 -60.49 -22.76
#